data_b781a353ec8196b91d8546ec7376b764
#
_entry.id   b781a353ec8196b91d8546ec7376b764
#
_cell.length_a   1.000
_cell.length_b   1.000
_cell.length_c   1.000
_cell.angle_alpha   90.00
_cell.angle_beta   90.00
_cell.angle_gamma   90.00
#
_symmetry.space_group_name_H-M   'P 1'
#
loop_
_entity.id
_entity.type
_entity.pdbx_description
1 polymer ?
#
loop_
_entity_poly.entity_id
_entity_poly.type
_entity_poly.pdbx_seq_one_letter_code
_entity_poly.pdbx_strand_id
1 'polypeptide(L)'
;MIFFPPPRNLRAELLDLNEAPFDEVRESLSDVRRVNRYLSGYRVLLHHIRSFLENHRSDRPFTILDLATGSADQPIAIVDFSRRRQVPVRVTALDINRKMLNYAREGIRNYPEIDLIQGNVHSPPFGENSFDLVINSLSLHHFSRDEAIGI
;
A
#
# COMPACT_ATOMS: atom_id res chain seq x y z
N MET A 1 6.29 33.29 -16.31
CA MET A 1 7.41 32.53 -15.71
C MET A 1 7.08 31.07 -15.85
N ILE A 2 7.77 30.34 -16.72
CA ILE A 2 7.49 28.90 -16.94
C ILE A 2 8.27 28.15 -15.85
N PHE A 3 7.56 27.59 -14.87
CA PHE A 3 8.17 26.71 -13.86
C PHE A 3 8.44 25.35 -14.53
N PHE A 4 9.69 25.07 -14.82
CA PHE A 4 10.10 23.70 -15.13
C PHE A 4 10.19 22.94 -13.80
N PRO A 5 9.51 21.80 -13.65
CA PRO A 5 9.69 20.98 -12.46
C PRO A 5 11.15 20.51 -12.38
N PRO A 6 11.73 20.41 -11.18
CA PRO A 6 13.09 19.91 -11.02
C PRO A 6 13.21 18.48 -11.59
N PRO A 7 14.39 18.09 -12.09
CA PRO A 7 14.61 16.72 -12.55
C PRO A 7 14.32 15.74 -11.41
N ARG A 8 13.71 14.60 -11.76
CA ARG A 8 13.38 13.55 -10.81
C ARG A 8 14.65 13.01 -10.15
N ASN A 9 14.68 12.95 -8.83
CA ASN A 9 15.76 12.32 -8.09
C ASN A 9 15.56 10.79 -8.13
N LEU A 10 16.43 10.07 -8.84
CA LEU A 10 16.40 8.61 -8.97
C LEU A 10 17.37 7.91 -7.99
N ARG A 11 17.89 8.63 -6.99
CA ARG A 11 18.71 7.98 -5.95
C ARG A 11 17.82 7.08 -5.11
N ALA A 12 18.27 5.84 -4.87
CA ALA A 12 17.61 4.92 -3.96
C ALA A 12 17.40 5.58 -2.59
N GLU A 13 16.19 5.51 -2.08
CA GLU A 13 15.89 5.97 -0.74
C GLU A 13 16.43 5.00 0.31
N LEU A 14 16.61 5.48 1.53
CA LEU A 14 17.16 4.68 2.65
C LEU A 14 16.33 3.39 2.88
N LEU A 15 15.04 3.46 2.61
CA LEU A 15 14.10 2.33 2.72
C LEU A 15 14.27 1.28 1.61
N ASP A 16 14.80 1.68 0.44
CA ASP A 16 15.10 0.78 -0.68
C ASP A 16 16.42 0.02 -0.46
N LEU A 17 17.31 0.60 0.34
CA LEU A 17 18.58 -0.02 0.71
C LEU A 17 18.33 -1.06 1.79
N ASN A 18 18.41 -2.34 1.42
CA ASN A 18 18.33 -3.47 2.37
C ASN A 18 19.39 -3.43 3.51
N GLU A 19 20.26 -2.42 3.51
CA GLU A 19 21.40 -2.23 4.39
C GLU A 19 21.06 -1.39 5.64
N ALA A 20 19.93 -0.64 5.64
CA ALA A 20 19.58 0.17 6.79
C ALA A 20 19.30 -0.67 8.03
N PRO A 21 19.79 -0.26 9.23
CA PRO A 21 19.46 -0.89 10.50
C PRO A 21 17.95 -0.93 10.74
N PHE A 22 17.46 -1.99 11.37
CA PHE A 22 16.02 -2.19 11.59
C PHE A 22 15.36 -1.02 12.35
N ASP A 23 16.09 -0.39 13.29
CA ASP A 23 15.58 0.73 14.07
C ASP A 23 15.39 1.99 13.23
N GLU A 24 16.29 2.28 12.28
CA GLU A 24 16.15 3.42 11.33
C GLU A 24 14.98 3.21 10.39
N VAL A 25 14.80 1.99 9.88
CA VAL A 25 13.64 1.62 9.07
C VAL A 25 12.34 1.82 9.84
N ARG A 26 12.32 1.41 11.10
CA ARG A 26 11.16 1.55 12.00
C ARG A 26 10.80 3.02 12.25
N GLU A 27 11.79 3.87 12.47
CA GLU A 27 11.60 5.31 12.67
C GLU A 27 11.03 5.97 11.40
N SER A 28 11.65 5.72 10.24
CA SER A 28 11.15 6.21 8.95
C SER A 28 9.71 5.78 8.66
N LEU A 29 9.36 4.51 8.91
CA LEU A 29 7.99 4.01 8.74
C LEU A 29 7.00 4.65 9.71
N SER A 30 7.44 4.94 10.94
CA SER A 30 6.63 5.69 11.91
C SER A 30 6.32 7.10 11.41
N ASP A 31 7.30 7.76 10.79
CA ASP A 31 7.14 9.10 10.23
C ASP A 31 6.23 9.09 9.00
N VAL A 32 6.36 8.13 8.09
CA VAL A 32 5.45 7.94 6.95
C VAL A 32 4.01 7.72 7.44
N ARG A 33 3.79 6.87 8.44
CA ARG A 33 2.47 6.68 9.06
C ARG A 33 1.91 7.97 9.65
N ARG A 34 2.76 8.76 10.32
CA ARG A 34 2.38 10.05 10.90
C ARG A 34 1.98 11.02 9.80
N VAL A 35 2.78 11.14 8.74
CA VAL A 35 2.49 11.95 7.56
C VAL A 35 1.16 11.54 6.92
N ASN A 36 0.95 10.26 6.65
CA ASN A 36 -0.28 9.74 6.07
C ASN A 36 -1.51 10.03 6.94
N ARG A 37 -1.36 9.94 8.26
CA ARG A 37 -2.43 10.24 9.21
C ARG A 37 -2.78 11.74 9.25
N TYR A 38 -1.78 12.63 9.29
CA TYR A 38 -1.98 14.07 9.50
C TYR A 38 -2.16 14.85 8.20
N LEU A 39 -1.52 14.44 7.09
CA LEU A 39 -1.63 15.10 5.79
C LEU A 39 -2.76 14.54 4.90
N SER A 40 -3.72 13.84 5.51
CA SER A 40 -4.92 13.34 4.82
C SER A 40 -4.70 12.24 3.77
N GLY A 41 -3.53 11.58 3.72
CA GLY A 41 -3.28 10.49 2.78
C GLY A 41 -4.33 9.37 2.88
N TYR A 42 -4.66 8.93 4.10
CA TYR A 42 -5.75 7.96 4.29
C TYR A 42 -7.13 8.50 3.90
N ARG A 43 -7.40 9.81 4.09
CA ARG A 43 -8.71 10.38 3.73
C ARG A 43 -8.94 10.37 2.24
N VAL A 44 -7.90 10.67 1.45
CA VAL A 44 -7.97 10.62 -0.03
C VAL A 44 -8.22 9.19 -0.48
N LEU A 45 -7.40 8.24 -0.01
CA LEU A 45 -7.56 6.82 -0.32
C LEU A 45 -8.97 6.32 0.02
N LEU A 46 -9.40 6.53 1.26
CA LEU A 46 -10.70 6.05 1.75
C LEU A 46 -11.88 6.75 1.08
N HIS A 47 -11.72 8.01 0.65
CA HIS A 47 -12.73 8.70 -0.15
C HIS A 47 -12.98 7.99 -1.47
N HIS A 48 -11.89 7.60 -2.18
CA HIS A 48 -12.01 6.89 -3.46
C HIS A 48 -12.51 5.46 -3.31
N ILE A 49 -12.04 4.73 -2.29
CA ILE A 49 -12.47 3.34 -2.05
C ILE A 49 -13.95 3.27 -1.62
N ARG A 50 -14.46 4.31 -0.98
CA ARG A 50 -15.83 4.33 -0.44
C ARG A 50 -16.89 3.92 -1.46
N SER A 51 -16.85 4.48 -2.67
CA SER A 51 -17.85 4.19 -3.71
C SER A 51 -17.82 2.73 -4.16
N PHE A 52 -16.63 2.13 -4.23
CA PHE A 52 -16.49 0.72 -4.58
C PHE A 52 -17.10 -0.17 -3.50
N LEU A 53 -16.80 0.08 -2.22
CA LEU A 53 -17.36 -0.69 -1.12
C LEU A 53 -18.88 -0.53 -0.98
N GLU A 54 -19.40 0.70 -1.12
CA GLU A 54 -20.84 0.97 -1.02
C GLU A 54 -21.64 0.37 -2.19
N ASN A 55 -21.00 0.12 -3.34
CA ASN A 55 -21.61 -0.52 -4.52
C ASN A 55 -21.40 -2.03 -4.58
N HIS A 56 -20.60 -2.60 -3.70
CA HIS A 56 -20.40 -4.04 -3.65
C HIS A 56 -21.69 -4.75 -3.17
N ARG A 57 -22.26 -5.60 -4.04
CA ARG A 57 -23.55 -6.27 -3.80
C ARG A 57 -23.41 -7.79 -3.73
N SER A 58 -22.20 -8.29 -3.50
CA SER A 58 -21.92 -9.71 -3.38
C SER A 58 -21.83 -10.13 -1.92
N ASP A 59 -22.22 -11.39 -1.64
CA ASP A 59 -22.05 -11.99 -0.31
C ASP A 59 -20.58 -12.33 0.01
N ARG A 60 -19.71 -12.37 -1.02
CA ARG A 60 -18.27 -12.56 -0.80
C ARG A 60 -17.60 -11.26 -0.34
N PRO A 61 -16.49 -11.35 0.40
CA PRO A 61 -15.70 -10.15 0.71
C PRO A 61 -15.22 -9.41 -0.55
N PHE A 62 -15.18 -8.08 -0.49
CA PHE A 62 -14.55 -7.25 -1.51
C PHE A 62 -13.03 -7.41 -1.43
N THR A 63 -12.42 -7.80 -2.55
CA THR A 63 -10.98 -8.16 -2.59
C THR A 63 -10.14 -7.01 -3.12
N ILE A 64 -9.08 -6.67 -2.40
CA ILE A 64 -8.18 -5.55 -2.73
C ILE A 64 -6.75 -6.06 -2.77
N LEU A 65 -6.01 -5.69 -3.83
CA LEU A 65 -4.55 -5.84 -3.89
C LEU A 65 -3.90 -4.48 -3.63
N ASP A 66 -3.03 -4.41 -2.63
CA ASP A 66 -2.19 -3.25 -2.34
C ASP A 66 -0.77 -3.52 -2.79
N LEU A 67 -0.33 -2.79 -3.82
CA LEU A 67 1.00 -2.93 -4.44
C LEU A 67 2.02 -2.02 -3.75
N ALA A 68 3.17 -2.58 -3.39
CA ALA A 68 4.22 -1.93 -2.62
C ALA A 68 3.70 -1.40 -1.27
N THR A 69 3.14 -2.31 -0.49
CA THR A 69 2.40 -2.01 0.74
C THR A 69 3.25 -1.42 1.87
N GLY A 70 4.56 -1.63 1.84
CA GLY A 70 5.46 -1.18 2.90
C GLY A 70 5.07 -1.72 4.28
N SER A 71 4.65 -0.83 5.17
CA SER A 71 4.24 -1.16 6.55
C SER A 71 2.80 -1.65 6.69
N ALA A 72 2.06 -1.83 5.60
CA ALA A 72 0.63 -2.20 5.55
C ALA A 72 -0.31 -1.24 6.31
N ASP A 73 0.08 0.01 6.48
CA ASP A 73 -0.74 1.01 7.17
C ASP A 73 -2.00 1.39 6.38
N GLN A 74 -1.94 1.38 5.06
CA GLN A 74 -3.11 1.59 4.20
C GLN A 74 -4.08 0.41 4.24
N PRO A 75 -3.67 -0.86 4.09
CA PRO A 75 -4.50 -2.02 4.38
C PRO A 75 -5.23 -1.96 5.72
N ILE A 76 -4.51 -1.60 6.80
CA ILE A 76 -5.11 -1.42 8.12
C ILE A 76 -6.20 -0.34 8.09
N ALA A 77 -5.93 0.83 7.49
CA ALA A 77 -6.91 1.90 7.39
C ALA A 77 -8.17 1.49 6.58
N ILE A 78 -7.99 0.70 5.52
CA ILE A 78 -9.07 0.15 4.69
C ILE A 78 -9.94 -0.81 5.51
N VAL A 79 -9.33 -1.75 6.22
CA VAL A 79 -10.05 -2.72 7.06
C VAL A 79 -10.82 -2.01 8.17
N ASP A 80 -10.21 -1.06 8.87
CA ASP A 80 -10.89 -0.28 9.89
C ASP A 80 -12.08 0.51 9.32
N PHE A 81 -11.93 1.05 8.11
CA PHE A 81 -13.00 1.75 7.42
C PHE A 81 -14.14 0.81 7.02
N SER A 82 -13.83 -0.38 6.51
CA SER A 82 -14.81 -1.39 6.09
C SER A 82 -15.57 -1.98 7.29
N ARG A 83 -14.88 -2.28 8.40
CA ARG A 83 -15.49 -2.74 9.65
C ARG A 83 -16.55 -1.77 10.17
N ARG A 84 -16.24 -0.46 10.15
CA ARG A 84 -17.21 0.59 10.54
C ARG A 84 -18.44 0.66 9.64
N ARG A 85 -18.35 0.15 8.41
CA ARG A 85 -19.45 0.12 7.42
C ARG A 85 -20.09 -1.25 7.28
N GLN A 86 -19.59 -2.22 8.02
CA GLN A 86 -20.07 -3.61 7.94
C GLN A 86 -19.98 -4.21 6.52
N VAL A 87 -18.98 -3.78 5.74
CA VAL A 87 -18.69 -4.35 4.43
C VAL A 87 -17.49 -5.26 4.56
N PRO A 88 -17.63 -6.58 4.33
CA PRO A 88 -16.51 -7.50 4.43
C PRO A 88 -15.48 -7.25 3.33
N VAL A 89 -14.20 -7.18 3.71
CA VAL A 89 -13.07 -7.01 2.78
C VAL A 89 -12.00 -8.07 3.03
N ARG A 90 -11.20 -8.35 1.99
CA ARG A 90 -9.92 -9.06 2.08
C ARG A 90 -8.88 -8.22 1.37
N VAL A 91 -7.74 -7.97 2.00
CA VAL A 91 -6.66 -7.19 1.43
C VAL A 91 -5.42 -8.05 1.30
N THR A 92 -4.93 -8.21 0.08
CA THR A 92 -3.63 -8.81 -0.18
C THR A 92 -2.62 -7.67 -0.31
N ALA A 93 -1.66 -7.63 0.60
CA ALA A 93 -0.64 -6.59 0.71
C ALA A 93 0.69 -7.15 0.19
N LEU A 94 1.11 -6.68 -1.00
CA LEU A 94 2.29 -7.15 -1.71
C LEU A 94 3.45 -6.17 -1.55
N ASP A 95 4.62 -6.68 -1.20
CA ASP A 95 5.86 -5.91 -1.19
C ASP A 95 7.05 -6.79 -1.58
N ILE A 96 8.03 -6.21 -2.23
CA ILE A 96 9.28 -6.92 -2.59
C ILE A 96 10.21 -7.03 -1.38
N ASN A 97 10.13 -6.08 -0.46
CA ASN A 97 11.04 -5.95 0.67
C ASN A 97 10.57 -6.80 1.87
N ARG A 98 11.29 -7.90 2.11
CA ARG A 98 10.98 -8.81 3.22
C ARG A 98 11.06 -8.16 4.61
N LYS A 99 11.97 -7.19 4.80
CA LYS A 99 12.07 -6.47 6.08
C LYS A 99 10.80 -5.65 6.35
N MET A 100 10.25 -4.99 5.31
CA MET A 100 8.99 -4.28 5.40
C MET A 100 7.83 -5.20 5.76
N LEU A 101 7.73 -6.36 5.11
CA LEU A 101 6.70 -7.35 5.42
C LEU A 101 6.83 -7.90 6.85
N ASN A 102 8.05 -8.09 7.34
CA ASN A 102 8.25 -8.51 8.73
C ASN A 102 7.75 -7.44 9.73
N TYR A 103 8.00 -6.17 9.42
CA TYR A 103 7.48 -5.06 10.21
C TYR A 103 5.94 -4.97 10.11
N ALA A 104 5.40 -5.08 8.91
CA ALA A 104 3.96 -5.07 8.66
C ALA A 104 3.24 -6.19 9.44
N ARG A 105 3.84 -7.38 9.53
CA ARG A 105 3.30 -8.55 10.26
C ARG A 105 2.99 -8.26 11.71
N GLU A 106 3.81 -7.43 12.36
CA GLU A 106 3.55 -7.02 13.75
C GLU A 106 2.31 -6.12 13.83
N GLY A 107 2.17 -5.20 12.88
CA GLY A 107 1.07 -4.24 12.83
C GLY A 107 -0.29 -4.88 12.54
N ILE A 108 -0.32 -5.96 11.75
CA ILE A 108 -1.56 -6.61 11.31
C ILE A 108 -2.03 -7.77 12.19
N ARG A 109 -1.43 -8.02 13.34
CA ARG A 109 -1.79 -9.17 14.23
C ARG A 109 -3.28 -9.27 14.55
N ASN A 110 -3.98 -8.14 14.59
CA ASN A 110 -5.42 -8.05 14.89
C ASN A 110 -6.28 -7.85 13.62
N TYR A 111 -5.69 -8.11 12.43
CA TYR A 111 -6.32 -7.88 11.14
C TYR A 111 -6.28 -9.17 10.28
N PRO A 112 -7.12 -10.17 10.60
CA PRO A 112 -7.17 -11.43 9.85
C PRO A 112 -7.65 -11.25 8.40
N GLU A 113 -8.13 -10.05 8.05
CA GLU A 113 -8.52 -9.67 6.69
C GLU A 113 -7.33 -9.33 5.79
N ILE A 114 -6.10 -9.21 6.35
CA ILE A 114 -4.90 -8.79 5.61
C ILE A 114 -3.93 -9.95 5.46
N ASP A 115 -3.63 -10.30 4.22
CA ASP A 115 -2.62 -11.29 3.84
C ASP A 115 -1.36 -10.58 3.30
N LEU A 116 -0.17 -10.91 3.82
CA LEU A 116 1.11 -10.37 3.34
C LEU A 116 1.76 -11.33 2.35
N ILE A 117 2.10 -10.82 1.18
CA ILE A 117 2.75 -11.57 0.10
C ILE A 117 4.06 -10.88 -0.29
N GLN A 118 5.15 -11.64 -0.33
CA GLN A 118 6.39 -11.13 -0.92
C GLN A 118 6.35 -11.31 -2.44
N GLY A 119 6.50 -10.22 -3.19
CA GLY A 119 6.45 -10.28 -4.65
C GLY A 119 6.87 -8.97 -5.31
N ASN A 120 7.12 -9.05 -6.61
CA ASN A 120 7.46 -7.90 -7.43
C ASN A 120 6.17 -7.33 -8.06
N VAL A 121 5.99 -6.01 -7.98
CA VAL A 121 4.82 -5.32 -8.58
C VAL A 121 4.75 -5.45 -10.10
N HIS A 122 5.88 -5.66 -10.78
CA HIS A 122 5.93 -5.87 -12.24
C HIS A 122 5.58 -7.31 -12.67
N SER A 123 5.57 -8.25 -11.74
CA SER A 123 5.22 -9.65 -11.99
C SER A 123 4.53 -10.23 -10.76
N PRO A 124 3.37 -9.68 -10.40
CA PRO A 124 2.63 -10.14 -9.23
C PRO A 124 2.18 -11.59 -9.45
N PRO A 125 2.22 -12.45 -8.42
CA PRO A 125 1.91 -13.88 -8.55
C PRO A 125 0.40 -14.15 -8.60
N PHE A 126 -0.34 -13.33 -9.34
CA PHE A 126 -1.80 -13.42 -9.46
C PHE A 126 -2.22 -13.39 -10.92
N GLY A 127 -3.31 -14.10 -11.23
CA GLY A 127 -3.92 -14.04 -12.54
C GLY A 127 -4.70 -12.74 -12.78
N GLU A 128 -5.08 -12.50 -14.01
CA GLU A 128 -5.95 -11.38 -14.37
C GLU A 128 -7.30 -11.49 -13.65
N ASN A 129 -7.89 -10.35 -13.29
CA ASN A 129 -9.19 -10.26 -12.61
C ASN A 129 -9.27 -11.01 -11.26
N SER A 130 -8.14 -11.22 -10.57
CA SER A 130 -8.09 -11.87 -9.27
C SER A 130 -8.62 -10.99 -8.13
N PHE A 131 -8.72 -9.69 -8.33
CA PHE A 131 -9.15 -8.72 -7.33
C PHE A 131 -10.21 -7.78 -7.87
N ASP A 132 -11.07 -7.27 -7.00
CA ASP A 132 -12.08 -6.26 -7.33
C ASP A 132 -11.45 -4.88 -7.49
N LEU A 133 -10.35 -4.61 -6.78
CA LEU A 133 -9.63 -3.34 -6.81
C LEU A 133 -8.14 -3.58 -6.62
N VAL A 134 -7.33 -2.88 -7.40
CA VAL A 134 -5.88 -2.79 -7.22
C VAL A 134 -5.55 -1.36 -6.84
N ILE A 135 -4.75 -1.18 -5.80
CA ILE A 135 -4.26 0.12 -5.35
C ILE A 135 -2.74 0.14 -5.37
N ASN A 136 -2.19 1.29 -5.70
CA ASN A 136 -0.78 1.61 -5.54
C ASN A 136 -0.70 3.05 -5.03
N SER A 137 -0.07 3.24 -3.90
CA SER A 137 -0.01 4.54 -3.26
C SER A 137 1.35 4.81 -2.67
N LEU A 138 1.87 6.01 -2.94
CA LEU A 138 3.15 6.51 -2.43
C LEU A 138 4.38 5.69 -2.84
N SER A 139 4.29 4.88 -3.89
CA SER A 139 5.40 4.05 -4.37
C SER A 139 5.84 4.35 -5.80
N LEU A 140 5.01 4.99 -6.62
CA LEU A 140 5.32 5.27 -8.03
C LEU A 140 6.58 6.14 -8.22
N HIS A 141 7.01 6.86 -7.20
CA HIS A 141 8.22 7.67 -7.25
C HIS A 141 9.52 6.84 -7.21
N HIS A 142 9.47 5.57 -6.78
CA HIS A 142 10.59 4.64 -6.81
C HIS A 142 10.86 4.07 -8.20
N PHE A 143 9.89 4.19 -9.12
CA PHE A 143 9.98 3.60 -10.46
C PHE A 143 10.33 4.65 -11.51
N SER A 144 11.06 4.26 -12.55
CA SER A 144 11.19 5.07 -13.76
C SER A 144 9.81 5.29 -14.41
N ARG A 145 9.72 6.23 -15.36
CA ARG A 145 8.45 6.48 -16.04
C ARG A 145 7.91 5.23 -16.76
N ASP A 146 8.79 4.51 -17.44
CA ASP A 146 8.41 3.34 -18.22
C ASP A 146 7.99 2.17 -17.32
N GLU A 147 8.69 1.97 -16.21
CA GLU A 147 8.30 1.00 -15.18
C GLU A 147 6.94 1.35 -14.55
N ALA A 148 6.70 2.62 -14.22
CA ALA A 148 5.43 3.06 -13.63
C ALA A 148 4.22 2.93 -14.59
N ILE A 149 4.46 2.94 -15.92
CA ILE A 149 3.42 2.66 -16.92
C ILE A 149 3.10 1.17 -17.00
N GLY A 150 4.06 0.31 -16.65
CA GLY A 150 3.91 -1.15 -16.66
C GLY A 150 3.31 -1.76 -15.39
N ILE A 151 2.99 -0.93 -14.38
CA ILE A 151 2.29 -1.32 -13.15
C ILE A 151 0.79 -1.07 -13.30
#